data_46dcce353599a939f490082da9522e8a
#
_entry.id   46dcce353599a939f490082da9522e8a
#
_cell.length_a   1.000
_cell.length_b   1.000
_cell.length_c   1.000
_cell.angle_alpha   90.00
_cell.angle_beta   90.00
_cell.angle_gamma   90.00
#
_symmetry.space_group_name_H-M   'P 1'
#
loop_
_entity.id
_entity.type
_entity.pdbx_description
1 polymer ?
#
loop_
_entity_poly.entity_id
_entity_poly.type
_entity_poly.pdbx_seq_one_letter_code
_entity_poly.pdbx_strand_id
1 'polypeptide(L)'
;AFKLRDPDHLLGEEEELGITCALIPTDIKGVEIGRRHFPLNVPFQNGPTKGNDVFVPLDFIIGGPAMAGQGWRMLVECLSVGRGITLPSNSTGGVKMLALATGAYSRIRRQFKLPIGKMEGIEEPLARLGGNAYIMGAAAKLTVTGIDLGEKPSVISAIVKYHLTDRAQKCIIDAMDIHGGKAICMGPNNYLARGYQGAPIAVTVEGANILTRSMIIYGQGAIRCHPYVLPEMLAASHPDQEVALKQFDKAVFSHVGFAISNLVRSFWLGLTGARFASAPYRDQTKGYYQQLSRLSANLAFLSDMAMGTLGGELKRKERVSARLGDVLSQLYLASSALKRYQDEGRQQADLPLLHWALQDAMFKAQEAIDELLRNFPNRWIGLALRVIVLPLGRDMKRPSDKLDSQVARLLQTPSATRDRLAEGQYLTREEGNPFGLLEQALDDVLTAEPLFDKVCKAEGRKRPFTQLDKVADAGLALGVINQTEADLLRRAEESRLRTINVDDFDPIDLVANKALFEASAYHRAA
;
A
#
# COMPACT_ATOMS: atom_id res chain seq x y z
N ALA A 1 26.74 -11.62 0.45
CA ALA A 1 26.60 -12.63 -0.60
C ALA A 1 27.64 -12.37 -1.69
N PHE A 2 28.27 -13.40 -2.19
CA PHE A 2 29.30 -13.35 -3.22
C PHE A 2 29.24 -14.60 -4.10
N LYS A 3 29.85 -14.54 -5.28
CA LYS A 3 30.00 -15.68 -6.16
C LYS A 3 31.21 -16.52 -5.70
N LEU A 4 31.00 -17.78 -5.34
CA LEU A 4 32.06 -18.67 -4.86
C LEU A 4 32.62 -19.50 -6.01
N ARG A 5 33.95 -19.57 -6.10
CA ARG A 5 34.69 -20.48 -6.99
C ARG A 5 35.58 -21.36 -6.12
N ASP A 6 35.68 -22.62 -6.48
CA ASP A 6 36.48 -23.66 -5.79
C ASP A 6 37.42 -24.36 -6.77
N PRO A 7 38.48 -23.69 -7.22
CA PRO A 7 39.43 -24.26 -8.17
C PRO A 7 40.23 -25.45 -7.64
N ASP A 8 40.31 -25.55 -6.31
CA ASP A 8 41.04 -26.64 -5.63
C ASP A 8 40.15 -27.80 -5.22
N HIS A 9 38.84 -27.75 -5.58
CA HIS A 9 37.86 -28.80 -5.28
C HIS A 9 37.75 -29.19 -3.78
N LEU A 10 37.83 -28.19 -2.88
CA LEU A 10 37.71 -28.38 -1.45
C LEU A 10 36.28 -28.64 -0.96
N LEU A 11 35.31 -28.21 -1.73
CA LEU A 11 33.89 -28.23 -1.37
C LEU A 11 33.03 -29.14 -2.30
N GLY A 12 33.63 -29.73 -3.33
CA GLY A 12 32.92 -30.57 -4.28
C GLY A 12 33.65 -30.71 -5.62
N GLU A 13 32.99 -31.33 -6.60
CA GLU A 13 33.58 -31.60 -7.91
C GLU A 13 33.50 -30.40 -8.86
N GLU A 14 32.65 -29.42 -8.58
CA GLU A 14 32.42 -28.26 -9.45
C GLU A 14 33.27 -27.05 -9.01
N GLU A 15 33.91 -26.37 -9.96
CA GLU A 15 34.66 -25.15 -9.72
C GLU A 15 33.76 -23.95 -9.43
N GLU A 16 32.63 -23.82 -10.11
CA GLU A 16 31.68 -22.68 -9.98
C GLU A 16 30.50 -23.05 -9.08
N LEU A 17 30.64 -22.83 -7.78
CA LEU A 17 29.61 -23.22 -6.79
C LEU A 17 28.41 -22.25 -6.73
N GLY A 18 28.54 -21.05 -7.31
CA GLY A 18 27.45 -20.08 -7.35
C GLY A 18 27.42 -19.12 -6.18
N ILE A 19 26.24 -18.53 -5.94
CA ILE A 19 26.07 -17.51 -4.89
C ILE A 19 26.11 -18.16 -3.51
N THR A 20 26.99 -17.65 -2.65
CA THR A 20 27.21 -18.10 -1.27
C THR A 20 27.04 -16.93 -0.32
N CYS A 21 26.47 -17.16 0.85
CA CYS A 21 26.33 -16.17 1.91
C CYS A 21 27.30 -16.48 3.06
N ALA A 22 28.03 -15.46 3.53
CA ALA A 22 28.89 -15.56 4.70
C ALA A 22 28.75 -14.33 5.60
N LEU A 23 29.03 -14.50 6.89
CA LEU A 23 29.18 -13.42 7.86
C LEU A 23 30.64 -13.01 7.89
N ILE A 24 30.92 -11.80 7.43
CA ILE A 24 32.29 -11.25 7.39
C ILE A 24 32.37 -10.15 8.43
N PRO A 25 33.16 -10.29 9.51
CA PRO A 25 33.40 -9.21 10.46
C PRO A 25 34.00 -7.98 9.78
N THR A 26 33.57 -6.80 10.20
CA THR A 26 33.96 -5.55 9.55
C THR A 26 35.35 -5.05 9.92
N ASP A 27 35.97 -5.64 10.94
CA ASP A 27 37.31 -5.35 11.45
C ASP A 27 38.40 -6.28 10.87
N ILE A 28 38.05 -7.22 10.01
CA ILE A 28 39.01 -8.08 9.32
C ILE A 28 39.85 -7.25 8.33
N LYS A 29 41.16 -7.58 8.27
CA LYS A 29 42.08 -6.96 7.32
C LYS A 29 41.55 -7.09 5.87
N GLY A 30 41.57 -5.99 5.14
CA GLY A 30 41.09 -5.92 3.77
C GLY A 30 39.63 -5.48 3.63
N VAL A 31 38.89 -5.39 4.75
CA VAL A 31 37.53 -4.82 4.75
C VAL A 31 37.59 -3.32 4.99
N GLU A 32 36.97 -2.55 4.14
CA GLU A 32 36.87 -1.09 4.23
C GLU A 32 35.37 -0.70 4.32
N ILE A 33 35.02 -0.04 5.44
CA ILE A 33 33.71 0.56 5.65
C ILE A 33 33.74 1.99 5.14
N GLY A 34 33.00 2.27 4.10
CA GLY A 34 32.92 3.58 3.49
C GLY A 34 32.05 4.58 4.26
N ARG A 35 31.90 5.76 3.67
CA ARG A 35 31.07 6.85 4.21
C ARG A 35 29.58 6.48 4.13
N ARG A 36 28.74 7.26 4.82
CA ARG A 36 27.29 7.04 4.84
C ARG A 36 26.60 7.71 3.67
N HIS A 37 25.56 7.07 3.14
CA HIS A 37 24.61 7.70 2.24
C HIS A 37 23.59 8.50 3.04
N PHE A 38 22.99 9.51 2.40
CA PHE A 38 21.95 10.36 3.01
C PHE A 38 20.72 10.40 2.08
N PRO A 39 19.90 9.33 2.06
CA PRO A 39 18.78 9.21 1.15
C PRO A 39 17.63 10.15 1.57
N LEU A 40 17.32 11.14 0.73
CA LEU A 40 16.15 12.00 0.84
C LEU A 40 15.92 12.59 2.25
N ASN A 41 16.98 13.11 2.88
CA ASN A 41 16.96 13.67 4.24
C ASN A 41 16.59 12.67 5.35
N VAL A 42 16.67 11.37 5.09
CA VAL A 42 16.48 10.34 6.11
C VAL A 42 17.85 9.94 6.66
N PRO A 43 18.11 10.06 7.97
CA PRO A 43 19.32 9.53 8.59
C PRO A 43 19.42 8.03 8.35
N PHE A 44 20.52 7.58 7.76
CA PHE A 44 20.68 6.20 7.36
C PHE A 44 22.11 5.72 7.60
N GLN A 45 22.25 4.60 8.29
CA GLN A 45 23.57 4.07 8.67
C GLN A 45 24.24 3.23 7.56
N ASN A 46 23.70 3.27 6.34
CA ASN A 46 24.18 2.49 5.22
C ASN A 46 25.16 3.27 4.34
N GLY A 47 26.14 2.56 3.79
CA GLY A 47 27.16 3.10 2.90
C GLY A 47 27.87 1.98 2.15
N PRO A 48 28.81 2.31 1.26
CA PRO A 48 29.57 1.32 0.54
C PRO A 48 30.49 0.55 1.50
N THR A 49 30.54 -0.75 1.32
CA THR A 49 31.50 -1.64 1.98
C THR A 49 32.30 -2.32 0.87
N LYS A 50 33.62 -2.33 1.01
CA LYS A 50 34.53 -2.95 0.06
C LYS A 50 35.34 -4.03 0.77
N GLY A 51 35.68 -5.08 0.04
CA GLY A 51 36.65 -6.07 0.47
C GLY A 51 37.71 -6.23 -0.61
N ASN A 52 38.97 -6.22 -0.21
CA ASN A 52 40.10 -6.48 -1.09
C ASN A 52 41.02 -7.47 -0.39
N ASP A 53 41.22 -8.63 -1.01
CA ASP A 53 42.05 -9.73 -0.50
C ASP A 53 41.72 -10.07 0.98
N VAL A 54 40.44 -10.27 1.27
CA VAL A 54 39.93 -10.56 2.61
C VAL A 54 39.94 -12.07 2.84
N PHE A 55 40.76 -12.53 3.76
CA PHE A 55 40.78 -13.93 4.18
C PHE A 55 39.58 -14.21 5.12
N VAL A 56 38.76 -15.18 4.78
CA VAL A 56 37.57 -15.60 5.55
C VAL A 56 37.58 -17.12 5.71
N PRO A 57 37.55 -17.67 6.93
CA PRO A 57 37.37 -19.10 7.13
C PRO A 57 36.09 -19.64 6.50
N LEU A 58 36.09 -20.86 6.00
CA LEU A 58 34.92 -21.51 5.42
C LEU A 58 33.76 -21.64 6.41
N ASP A 59 34.03 -21.74 7.70
CA ASP A 59 33.04 -21.79 8.78
C ASP A 59 32.21 -20.48 8.89
N PHE A 60 32.65 -19.38 8.25
CA PHE A 60 31.87 -18.16 8.19
C PHE A 60 30.75 -18.20 7.14
N ILE A 61 30.72 -19.25 6.30
CA ILE A 61 29.59 -19.52 5.40
C ILE A 61 28.36 -19.78 6.28
N ILE A 62 27.28 -19.08 6.00
CA ILE A 62 26.01 -19.24 6.75
C ILE A 62 25.50 -20.67 6.54
N GLY A 63 25.36 -21.40 7.64
CA GLY A 63 25.01 -22.83 7.64
C GLY A 63 26.18 -23.78 7.38
N GLY A 64 27.43 -23.25 7.35
CA GLY A 64 28.67 -24.00 7.19
C GLY A 64 29.02 -24.32 5.74
N PRO A 65 30.18 -24.98 5.50
CA PRO A 65 30.70 -25.26 4.16
C PRO A 65 29.73 -26.04 3.25
N ALA A 66 28.91 -26.93 3.81
CA ALA A 66 27.90 -27.69 3.06
C ALA A 66 26.81 -26.82 2.39
N MET A 67 26.71 -25.56 2.79
CA MET A 67 25.76 -24.59 2.25
C MET A 67 26.38 -23.66 1.19
N ALA A 68 27.59 -23.96 0.75
CA ALA A 68 28.22 -23.27 -0.38
C ALA A 68 27.33 -23.39 -1.63
N GLY A 69 27.18 -22.32 -2.39
CA GLY A 69 26.32 -22.26 -3.56
C GLY A 69 24.81 -22.13 -3.28
N GLN A 70 24.36 -22.25 -2.03
CA GLN A 70 22.93 -22.15 -1.66
C GLN A 70 22.47 -20.73 -1.29
N GLY A 71 23.35 -19.74 -1.38
CA GLY A 71 23.09 -18.39 -0.93
C GLY A 71 21.95 -17.70 -1.66
N TRP A 72 21.71 -17.98 -2.93
CA TRP A 72 20.57 -17.43 -3.66
C TRP A 72 19.23 -17.90 -3.07
N ARG A 73 19.11 -19.19 -2.78
CA ARG A 73 17.91 -19.74 -2.14
C ARG A 73 17.68 -19.11 -0.78
N MET A 74 18.72 -19.01 0.06
CA MET A 74 18.66 -18.36 1.37
C MET A 74 18.17 -16.92 1.29
N LEU A 75 18.74 -16.13 0.39
CA LEU A 75 18.36 -14.73 0.20
C LEU A 75 16.90 -14.61 -0.21
N VAL A 76 16.45 -15.40 -1.18
CA VAL A 76 15.06 -15.32 -1.66
C VAL A 76 14.06 -15.75 -0.58
N GLU A 77 14.35 -16.79 0.17
CA GLU A 77 13.46 -17.26 1.25
C GLU A 77 13.36 -16.24 2.38
N CYS A 78 14.47 -15.74 2.89
CA CYS A 78 14.48 -14.78 3.98
C CYS A 78 13.93 -13.39 3.58
N LEU A 79 14.37 -12.85 2.43
CA LEU A 79 13.95 -11.53 1.97
C LEU A 79 12.48 -11.49 1.56
N SER A 80 11.90 -12.61 1.10
CA SER A 80 10.48 -12.62 0.75
C SER A 80 9.56 -12.52 1.96
N VAL A 81 9.95 -13.05 3.12
CA VAL A 81 9.22 -12.88 4.38
C VAL A 81 9.29 -11.42 4.84
N GLY A 82 10.49 -10.86 4.96
CA GLY A 82 10.71 -9.46 5.35
C GLY A 82 9.98 -8.47 4.44
N ARG A 83 10.00 -8.71 3.13
CA ARG A 83 9.26 -7.91 2.13
C ARG A 83 7.76 -7.89 2.38
N GLY A 84 7.18 -8.96 2.90
CA GLY A 84 5.75 -9.05 3.25
C GLY A 84 5.38 -8.29 4.52
N ILE A 85 6.35 -7.95 5.37
CA ILE A 85 6.13 -7.37 6.70
C ILE A 85 6.57 -5.91 6.77
N THR A 86 7.86 -5.62 6.53
CA THR A 86 8.51 -4.34 6.91
C THR A 86 7.92 -3.13 6.18
N LEU A 87 8.12 -3.03 4.88
CA LEU A 87 7.62 -1.90 4.09
C LEU A 87 6.09 -1.86 3.97
N PRO A 88 5.39 -2.99 3.81
CA PRO A 88 3.92 -2.99 3.84
C PRO A 88 3.33 -2.47 5.15
N SER A 89 3.86 -2.89 6.31
CA SER A 89 3.38 -2.44 7.62
C SER A 89 3.68 -0.96 7.87
N ASN A 90 4.91 -0.51 7.55
CA ASN A 90 5.30 0.90 7.66
C ASN A 90 4.41 1.78 6.76
N SER A 91 4.23 1.40 5.50
CA SER A 91 3.36 2.13 4.56
C SER A 91 1.90 2.16 5.02
N THR A 92 1.40 1.05 5.55
CA THR A 92 0.03 0.96 6.09
C THR A 92 -0.15 1.82 7.33
N GLY A 93 0.78 1.76 8.28
CA GLY A 93 0.78 2.62 9.46
C GLY A 93 0.78 4.10 9.10
N GLY A 94 1.66 4.47 8.16
CA GLY A 94 1.70 5.83 7.62
C GLY A 94 0.36 6.28 7.02
N VAL A 95 -0.28 5.47 6.17
CA VAL A 95 -1.57 5.83 5.54
C VAL A 95 -2.72 5.88 6.55
N LYS A 96 -2.75 4.99 7.54
CA LYS A 96 -3.72 5.09 8.65
C LYS A 96 -3.56 6.44 9.37
N MET A 97 -2.33 6.81 9.71
CA MET A 97 -2.04 8.09 10.37
C MET A 97 -2.42 9.28 9.48
N LEU A 98 -2.10 9.23 8.17
CA LEU A 98 -2.51 10.28 7.21
C LEU A 98 -4.03 10.43 7.14
N ALA A 99 -4.78 9.32 7.11
CA ALA A 99 -6.25 9.36 7.06
C ALA A 99 -6.84 10.02 8.31
N LEU A 100 -6.34 9.66 9.49
CA LEU A 100 -6.77 10.25 10.77
C LEU A 100 -6.41 11.73 10.87
N ALA A 101 -5.14 12.05 10.67
CA ALA A 101 -4.64 13.41 10.81
C ALA A 101 -5.28 14.36 9.78
N THR A 102 -5.39 13.93 8.52
CA THR A 102 -5.99 14.76 7.46
C THR A 102 -7.50 14.91 7.67
N GLY A 103 -8.18 13.86 8.15
CA GLY A 103 -9.58 13.93 8.55
C GLY A 103 -9.81 14.95 9.65
N ALA A 104 -9.05 14.89 10.74
CA ALA A 104 -9.10 15.85 11.84
C ALA A 104 -8.75 17.27 11.39
N TYR A 105 -7.62 17.44 10.67
CA TYR A 105 -7.20 18.73 10.14
C TYR A 105 -8.27 19.37 9.25
N SER A 106 -8.85 18.62 8.32
CA SER A 106 -9.89 19.12 7.42
C SER A 106 -11.16 19.55 8.15
N ARG A 107 -11.44 18.96 9.31
CA ARG A 107 -12.59 19.31 10.17
C ARG A 107 -12.36 20.58 10.98
N ILE A 108 -11.13 20.81 11.47
CA ILE A 108 -10.80 21.96 12.30
C ILE A 108 -10.30 23.18 11.51
N ARG A 109 -9.65 22.97 10.36
CA ARG A 109 -9.22 24.06 9.46
C ARG A 109 -10.43 24.68 8.77
N ARG A 110 -10.55 25.99 8.85
CA ARG A 110 -11.65 26.73 8.22
C ARG A 110 -11.14 27.67 7.13
N GLN A 111 -11.81 27.66 5.99
CA GLN A 111 -11.69 28.64 4.91
C GLN A 111 -13.10 29.03 4.45
N PHE A 112 -13.26 30.23 3.94
CA PHE A 112 -14.59 30.73 3.54
C PHE A 112 -15.66 30.57 4.63
N LYS A 113 -15.25 30.62 5.90
CA LYS A 113 -16.08 30.44 7.11
C LYS A 113 -16.67 29.03 7.29
N LEU A 114 -16.11 28.04 6.62
CA LEU A 114 -16.51 26.62 6.73
C LEU A 114 -15.29 25.75 7.01
N PRO A 115 -15.45 24.61 7.72
CA PRO A 115 -14.44 23.57 7.72
C PRO A 115 -14.13 23.13 6.29
N ILE A 116 -12.84 23.05 5.94
CA ILE A 116 -12.47 22.67 4.57
C ILE A 116 -12.94 21.30 4.18
N GLY A 117 -13.06 20.36 5.13
CA GLY A 117 -13.57 19.02 4.92
C GLY A 117 -15.05 18.93 4.50
N LYS A 118 -15.78 20.05 4.50
CA LYS A 118 -17.16 20.16 3.94
C LYS A 118 -17.17 20.58 2.46
N MET A 119 -16.00 20.77 1.85
CA MET A 119 -15.88 21.12 0.44
C MET A 119 -15.73 19.85 -0.39
N GLU A 120 -16.53 19.68 -1.44
CA GLU A 120 -16.52 18.49 -2.30
C GLU A 120 -15.13 18.17 -2.87
N GLY A 121 -14.35 19.19 -3.26
CA GLY A 121 -12.98 19.02 -3.72
C GLY A 121 -11.99 18.50 -2.66
N ILE A 122 -12.35 18.55 -1.38
CA ILE A 122 -11.58 17.96 -0.26
C ILE A 122 -12.14 16.57 0.12
N GLU A 123 -13.43 16.32 -0.08
CA GLU A 123 -14.04 15.02 0.22
C GLU A 123 -13.44 13.89 -0.62
N GLU A 124 -13.17 14.13 -1.90
CA GLU A 124 -12.58 13.14 -2.82
C GLU A 124 -11.20 12.63 -2.36
N PRO A 125 -10.16 13.48 -2.12
CA PRO A 125 -8.89 13.00 -1.61
C PRO A 125 -8.97 12.44 -0.19
N LEU A 126 -9.87 12.92 0.68
CA LEU A 126 -10.15 12.29 1.98
C LEU A 126 -10.69 10.86 1.82
N ALA A 127 -11.60 10.64 0.87
CA ALA A 127 -12.13 9.32 0.59
C ALA A 127 -11.04 8.36 0.09
N ARG A 128 -10.12 8.85 -0.75
CA ARG A 128 -8.94 8.06 -1.16
C ARG A 128 -8.08 7.67 0.03
N LEU A 129 -7.84 8.58 0.97
CA LEU A 129 -7.10 8.29 2.20
C LEU A 129 -7.81 7.22 3.04
N GLY A 130 -9.10 7.37 3.31
CA GLY A 130 -9.89 6.42 4.12
C GLY A 130 -9.98 5.03 3.50
N GLY A 131 -10.33 4.96 2.21
CA GLY A 131 -10.44 3.71 1.48
C GLY A 131 -9.09 2.98 1.35
N ASN A 132 -8.00 3.72 1.11
CA ASN A 132 -6.66 3.13 1.10
C ASN A 132 -6.22 2.67 2.50
N ALA A 133 -6.47 3.41 3.56
CA ALA A 133 -6.18 2.98 4.93
C ALA A 133 -6.90 1.66 5.27
N TYR A 134 -8.15 1.50 4.82
CA TYR A 134 -8.94 0.29 5.04
C TYR A 134 -8.37 -0.92 4.29
N ILE A 135 -8.17 -0.82 2.96
CA ILE A 135 -7.72 -1.94 2.12
C ILE A 135 -6.26 -2.33 2.41
N MET A 136 -5.39 -1.35 2.67
CA MET A 136 -3.99 -1.59 3.03
C MET A 136 -3.90 -2.29 4.39
N GLY A 137 -4.68 -1.84 5.39
CA GLY A 137 -4.77 -2.50 6.70
C GLY A 137 -5.24 -3.94 6.59
N ALA A 138 -6.24 -4.21 5.74
CA ALA A 138 -6.74 -5.56 5.47
C ALA A 138 -5.66 -6.46 4.84
N ALA A 139 -4.99 -5.99 3.81
CA ALA A 139 -3.97 -6.76 3.09
C ALA A 139 -2.73 -7.02 3.95
N ALA A 140 -2.25 -6.02 4.69
CA ALA A 140 -1.12 -6.20 5.61
C ALA A 140 -1.44 -7.22 6.69
N LYS A 141 -2.59 -7.10 7.38
CA LYS A 141 -3.01 -8.01 8.45
C LYS A 141 -3.15 -9.46 7.93
N LEU A 142 -3.80 -9.66 6.77
CA LEU A 142 -3.97 -10.99 6.19
C LEU A 142 -2.62 -11.62 5.80
N THR A 143 -1.69 -10.83 5.25
CA THR A 143 -0.36 -11.31 4.86
C THR A 143 0.44 -11.75 6.09
N VAL A 144 0.49 -10.92 7.13
CA VAL A 144 1.23 -11.23 8.36
C VAL A 144 0.63 -12.44 9.07
N THR A 145 -0.71 -12.53 9.15
CA THR A 145 -1.39 -13.71 9.70
C THR A 145 -1.03 -15.00 8.95
N GLY A 146 -0.95 -14.96 7.61
CA GLY A 146 -0.49 -16.10 6.83
C GLY A 146 0.94 -16.52 7.19
N ILE A 147 1.84 -15.56 7.39
CA ILE A 147 3.23 -15.83 7.81
C ILE A 147 3.27 -16.43 9.23
N ASP A 148 2.47 -15.92 10.16
CA ASP A 148 2.38 -16.45 11.53
C ASP A 148 1.85 -17.89 11.57
N LEU A 149 1.03 -18.26 10.58
CA LEU A 149 0.55 -19.64 10.38
C LEU A 149 1.57 -20.56 9.67
N GLY A 150 2.78 -20.05 9.38
CA GLY A 150 3.87 -20.82 8.77
C GLY A 150 3.87 -20.81 7.23
N GLU A 151 2.99 -20.03 6.59
CA GLU A 151 2.97 -19.90 5.13
C GLU A 151 4.19 -19.12 4.62
N LYS A 152 4.64 -19.46 3.40
CA LYS A 152 5.74 -18.76 2.72
C LYS A 152 5.24 -18.00 1.49
N PRO A 153 4.57 -16.84 1.66
CA PRO A 153 3.81 -16.16 0.62
C PRO A 153 4.69 -15.36 -0.34
N SER A 154 5.49 -16.01 -1.18
CA SER A 154 6.44 -15.34 -2.09
C SER A 154 5.76 -14.39 -3.09
N VAL A 155 4.58 -14.73 -3.61
CA VAL A 155 3.80 -13.89 -4.53
C VAL A 155 3.06 -12.79 -3.76
N ILE A 156 2.41 -13.15 -2.67
CA ILE A 156 1.63 -12.20 -1.84
C ILE A 156 2.56 -11.15 -1.24
N SER A 157 3.76 -11.52 -0.77
CA SER A 157 4.75 -10.56 -0.27
C SER A 157 5.15 -9.52 -1.32
N ALA A 158 5.26 -9.93 -2.59
CA ALA A 158 5.53 -9.02 -3.69
C ALA A 158 4.32 -8.10 -3.98
N ILE A 159 3.09 -8.63 -3.93
CA ILE A 159 1.85 -7.87 -4.11
C ILE A 159 1.74 -6.76 -3.05
N VAL A 160 1.85 -7.13 -1.77
CA VAL A 160 1.69 -6.14 -0.69
C VAL A 160 2.82 -5.11 -0.68
N LYS A 161 4.06 -5.53 -0.92
CA LYS A 161 5.17 -4.59 -1.04
C LYS A 161 4.91 -3.55 -2.13
N TYR A 162 4.57 -3.99 -3.32
CA TYR A 162 4.33 -3.08 -4.45
C TYR A 162 3.13 -2.17 -4.19
N HIS A 163 1.97 -2.75 -3.94
CA HIS A 163 0.73 -1.97 -3.86
C HIS A 163 0.66 -1.07 -2.63
N LEU A 164 1.17 -1.51 -1.48
CA LEU A 164 1.06 -0.72 -0.27
C LEU A 164 2.04 0.47 -0.28
N THR A 165 3.25 0.29 -0.80
CA THR A 165 4.20 1.40 -0.96
C THR A 165 3.76 2.41 -2.03
N ASP A 166 3.24 1.96 -3.17
CA ASP A 166 2.72 2.81 -4.25
C ASP A 166 1.50 3.63 -3.78
N ARG A 167 0.57 2.97 -3.08
CA ARG A 167 -0.61 3.63 -2.49
C ARG A 167 -0.21 4.65 -1.42
N ALA A 168 0.75 4.32 -0.56
CA ALA A 168 1.23 5.24 0.47
C ALA A 168 1.85 6.51 -0.13
N GLN A 169 2.65 6.37 -1.20
CA GLN A 169 3.22 7.52 -1.90
C GLN A 169 2.15 8.44 -2.50
N LYS A 170 1.05 7.90 -3.01
CA LYS A 170 -0.08 8.68 -3.51
C LYS A 170 -0.88 9.33 -2.38
N CYS A 171 -1.11 8.60 -1.31
CA CYS A 171 -1.85 9.09 -0.15
C CYS A 171 -1.15 10.27 0.55
N ILE A 172 0.19 10.27 0.63
CA ILE A 172 0.87 11.40 1.25
C ILE A 172 0.77 12.67 0.42
N ILE A 173 0.70 12.56 -0.92
CA ILE A 173 0.44 13.70 -1.81
C ILE A 173 -0.95 14.26 -1.55
N ASP A 174 -1.99 13.42 -1.52
CA ASP A 174 -3.35 13.83 -1.17
C ASP A 174 -3.41 14.56 0.18
N ALA A 175 -2.70 14.03 1.19
CA ALA A 175 -2.65 14.65 2.51
C ALA A 175 -1.95 16.01 2.49
N MET A 176 -0.84 16.14 1.75
CA MET A 176 -0.13 17.41 1.60
C MET A 176 -0.97 18.46 0.88
N ASP A 177 -1.69 18.09 -0.16
CA ASP A 177 -2.57 18.97 -0.91
C ASP A 177 -3.69 19.52 -0.02
N ILE A 178 -4.30 18.70 0.82
CA ILE A 178 -5.33 19.13 1.78
C ILE A 178 -4.77 20.08 2.85
N HIS A 179 -3.55 19.81 3.34
CA HIS A 179 -2.92 20.64 4.37
C HIS A 179 -2.36 21.95 3.82
N GLY A 180 -2.04 22.02 2.52
CA GLY A 180 -1.49 23.20 1.87
C GLY A 180 -0.20 23.69 2.53
N GLY A 181 -0.11 24.99 2.86
CA GLY A 181 1.09 25.59 3.45
C GLY A 181 1.61 24.88 4.71
N LYS A 182 0.72 24.31 5.52
CA LYS A 182 1.08 23.50 6.70
C LYS A 182 1.99 22.31 6.37
N ALA A 183 1.78 21.71 5.19
CA ALA A 183 2.59 20.58 4.74
C ALA A 183 3.89 21.00 4.04
N ILE A 184 3.97 22.26 3.56
CA ILE A 184 5.11 22.77 2.80
C ILE A 184 6.13 23.46 3.70
N CYS A 185 5.68 24.28 4.67
CA CYS A 185 6.56 24.97 5.60
C CYS A 185 7.19 23.96 6.56
N MET A 186 8.52 23.81 6.47
CA MET A 186 9.28 22.89 7.32
C MET A 186 9.34 23.39 8.75
N GLY A 187 9.47 22.48 9.70
CA GLY A 187 9.63 22.79 11.11
C GLY A 187 9.12 21.65 12.00
N PRO A 188 9.23 21.76 13.33
CA PRO A 188 8.82 20.72 14.27
C PRO A 188 7.31 20.40 14.22
N ASN A 189 6.48 21.36 13.82
CA ASN A 189 5.03 21.16 13.68
C ASN A 189 4.62 20.53 12.33
N ASN A 190 5.54 20.40 11.37
CA ASN A 190 5.24 19.74 10.10
C ASN A 190 5.46 18.23 10.19
N TYR A 191 4.38 17.49 10.39
CA TYR A 191 4.39 16.03 10.50
C TYR A 191 4.27 15.28 9.18
N LEU A 192 4.18 15.98 8.02
CA LEU A 192 3.98 15.37 6.70
C LEU A 192 5.24 15.38 5.83
N ALA A 193 5.96 16.50 5.81
CA ALA A 193 7.02 16.73 4.82
C ALA A 193 8.15 15.68 4.85
N ARG A 194 8.55 15.21 6.04
CA ARG A 194 9.58 14.16 6.16
C ARG A 194 9.09 12.82 5.62
N GLY A 195 7.84 12.47 5.88
CA GLY A 195 7.21 11.29 5.30
C GLY A 195 7.12 11.37 3.78
N TYR A 196 6.76 12.52 3.23
CA TYR A 196 6.76 12.79 1.79
C TYR A 196 8.15 12.61 1.16
N GLN A 197 9.18 13.20 1.77
CA GLN A 197 10.56 13.06 1.29
C GLN A 197 11.02 11.60 1.31
N GLY A 198 10.67 10.84 2.36
CA GLY A 198 11.07 9.45 2.52
C GLY A 198 10.27 8.42 1.71
N ALA A 199 9.06 8.75 1.26
CA ALA A 199 8.16 7.82 0.59
C ALA A 199 8.78 7.10 -0.63
N PRO A 200 9.57 7.75 -1.52
CA PRO A 200 10.21 7.09 -2.65
C PRO A 200 11.24 6.02 -2.26
N ILE A 201 11.78 6.07 -1.05
CA ILE A 201 12.70 5.03 -0.56
C ILE A 201 11.99 3.67 -0.53
N ALA A 202 10.78 3.61 0.03
CA ALA A 202 10.00 2.39 0.12
C ALA A 202 9.62 1.82 -1.27
N VAL A 203 9.46 2.67 -2.27
CA VAL A 203 9.20 2.26 -3.67
C VAL A 203 10.44 1.63 -4.31
N THR A 204 11.64 2.02 -3.86
CA THR A 204 12.91 1.62 -4.48
C THR A 204 13.53 0.38 -3.83
N VAL A 205 13.54 0.30 -2.50
CA VAL A 205 14.23 -0.78 -1.77
C VAL A 205 13.39 -2.06 -1.68
N GLU A 206 14.00 -3.17 -1.26
CA GLU A 206 13.41 -4.52 -1.18
C GLU A 206 12.79 -5.01 -2.51
N GLY A 207 13.41 -4.64 -3.62
CA GLY A 207 12.94 -4.87 -4.98
C GLY A 207 12.12 -3.68 -5.49
N ALA A 208 12.71 -2.95 -6.44
CA ALA A 208 12.06 -1.78 -7.03
C ALA A 208 10.65 -2.11 -7.55
N ASN A 209 9.69 -1.23 -7.32
CA ASN A 209 8.29 -1.48 -7.68
C ASN A 209 8.10 -1.78 -9.17
N ILE A 210 8.89 -1.17 -10.04
CA ILE A 210 8.86 -1.46 -11.49
C ILE A 210 9.19 -2.92 -11.75
N LEU A 211 10.27 -3.44 -11.16
CA LEU A 211 10.68 -4.83 -11.29
C LEU A 211 9.63 -5.77 -10.65
N THR A 212 9.16 -5.44 -9.46
CA THR A 212 8.20 -6.25 -8.71
C THR A 212 6.91 -6.43 -9.51
N ARG A 213 6.34 -5.35 -10.03
CA ARG A 213 5.12 -5.38 -10.84
C ARG A 213 5.32 -6.12 -12.17
N SER A 214 6.41 -5.82 -12.88
CA SER A 214 6.61 -6.28 -14.26
C SER A 214 7.06 -7.72 -14.35
N MET A 215 7.80 -8.23 -13.37
CA MET A 215 8.46 -9.54 -13.45
C MET A 215 8.15 -10.47 -12.28
N ILE A 216 8.07 -9.95 -11.03
CA ILE A 216 8.00 -10.84 -9.86
C ILE A 216 6.58 -11.35 -9.63
N ILE A 217 5.57 -10.47 -9.55
CA ILE A 217 4.20 -10.86 -9.19
C ILE A 217 3.66 -11.92 -10.13
N TYR A 218 3.58 -11.60 -11.42
CA TYR A 218 3.01 -12.54 -12.39
C TYR A 218 3.97 -13.66 -12.77
N GLY A 219 5.26 -13.38 -12.93
CA GLY A 219 6.26 -14.39 -13.27
C GLY A 219 6.36 -15.51 -12.22
N GLN A 220 6.28 -15.15 -10.94
CA GLN A 220 6.16 -16.14 -9.85
C GLN A 220 4.73 -16.70 -9.76
N GLY A 221 3.72 -15.85 -9.92
CA GLY A 221 2.31 -16.23 -9.83
C GLY A 221 1.89 -17.23 -10.89
N ALA A 222 2.33 -17.07 -12.13
CA ALA A 222 2.02 -17.98 -13.23
C ALA A 222 2.52 -19.42 -12.97
N ILE A 223 3.65 -19.56 -12.29
CA ILE A 223 4.20 -20.89 -11.97
C ILE A 223 3.63 -21.44 -10.65
N ARG A 224 3.54 -20.61 -9.61
CA ARG A 224 3.24 -21.06 -8.24
C ARG A 224 1.76 -21.04 -7.88
N CYS A 225 0.97 -20.17 -8.51
CA CYS A 225 -0.47 -20.04 -8.24
C CYS A 225 -1.34 -20.74 -9.27
N HIS A 226 -0.81 -21.10 -10.43
CA HIS A 226 -1.54 -21.88 -11.43
C HIS A 226 -1.57 -23.37 -11.05
N PRO A 227 -2.75 -24.03 -11.09
CA PRO A 227 -2.87 -25.39 -10.57
C PRO A 227 -2.11 -26.46 -11.38
N TYR A 228 -1.79 -26.21 -12.65
CA TYR A 228 -1.22 -27.21 -13.56
C TYR A 228 0.18 -26.88 -14.07
N VAL A 229 0.58 -25.60 -14.18
CA VAL A 229 1.86 -25.22 -14.79
C VAL A 229 3.07 -25.82 -14.07
N LEU A 230 3.10 -25.76 -12.73
CA LEU A 230 4.19 -26.38 -11.97
C LEU A 230 4.20 -27.92 -12.06
N PRO A 231 3.06 -28.64 -11.90
CA PRO A 231 2.99 -30.06 -12.17
C PRO A 231 3.46 -30.49 -13.56
N GLU A 232 3.11 -29.75 -14.61
CA GLU A 232 3.57 -30.01 -15.98
C GLU A 232 5.08 -29.86 -16.11
N MET A 233 5.64 -28.79 -15.54
CA MET A 233 7.09 -28.54 -15.54
C MET A 233 7.86 -29.63 -14.79
N LEU A 234 7.37 -30.06 -13.61
CA LEU A 234 7.99 -31.12 -12.82
C LEU A 234 7.91 -32.48 -13.53
N ALA A 235 6.77 -32.80 -14.14
CA ALA A 235 6.61 -34.01 -14.92
C ALA A 235 7.56 -34.05 -16.13
N ALA A 236 7.67 -32.93 -16.85
CA ALA A 236 8.56 -32.81 -18.03
C ALA A 236 10.05 -32.94 -17.67
N SER A 237 10.44 -32.65 -16.43
CA SER A 237 11.83 -32.77 -15.94
C SER A 237 12.10 -34.07 -15.16
N HIS A 238 11.13 -34.98 -15.07
CA HIS A 238 11.28 -36.21 -14.30
C HIS A 238 12.27 -37.19 -15.00
N PRO A 239 13.25 -37.80 -14.28
CA PRO A 239 14.27 -38.65 -14.87
C PRO A 239 13.72 -39.97 -15.44
N ASP A 240 12.64 -40.50 -14.87
CA ASP A 240 11.96 -41.70 -15.39
C ASP A 240 10.92 -41.29 -16.45
N GLN A 241 11.12 -41.74 -17.69
CA GLN A 241 10.28 -41.37 -18.84
C GLN A 241 8.84 -41.91 -18.75
N GLU A 242 8.61 -43.09 -18.20
CA GLU A 242 7.26 -43.66 -18.10
C GLU A 242 6.44 -42.87 -17.03
N VAL A 243 7.07 -42.58 -15.91
CA VAL A 243 6.48 -41.74 -14.85
C VAL A 243 6.23 -40.33 -15.36
N ALA A 244 7.22 -39.75 -16.07
CA ALA A 244 7.14 -38.43 -16.70
C ALA A 244 5.92 -38.34 -17.63
N LEU A 245 5.78 -39.27 -18.56
CA LEU A 245 4.69 -39.27 -19.55
C LEU A 245 3.32 -39.38 -18.85
N LYS A 246 3.17 -40.33 -17.93
CA LYS A 246 1.90 -40.51 -17.22
C LYS A 246 1.47 -39.31 -16.39
N GLN A 247 2.43 -38.67 -15.72
CA GLN A 247 2.14 -37.46 -14.90
C GLN A 247 1.87 -36.27 -15.81
N PHE A 248 2.61 -36.11 -16.88
CA PHE A 248 2.45 -35.04 -17.85
C PHE A 248 1.07 -35.11 -18.53
N ASP A 249 0.69 -36.28 -19.08
CA ASP A 249 -0.61 -36.48 -19.73
C ASP A 249 -1.75 -36.11 -18.77
N LYS A 250 -1.69 -36.63 -17.52
CA LYS A 250 -2.70 -36.29 -16.50
C LYS A 250 -2.79 -34.80 -16.24
N ALA A 251 -1.66 -34.10 -16.11
CA ALA A 251 -1.63 -32.67 -15.86
C ALA A 251 -2.19 -31.87 -17.04
N VAL A 252 -1.74 -32.17 -18.27
CA VAL A 252 -2.16 -31.47 -19.48
C VAL A 252 -3.65 -31.66 -19.78
N PHE A 253 -4.20 -32.88 -19.71
CA PHE A 253 -5.63 -33.09 -19.93
C PHE A 253 -6.49 -32.37 -18.88
N SER A 254 -6.05 -32.36 -17.62
CA SER A 254 -6.71 -31.61 -16.57
C SER A 254 -6.62 -30.09 -16.80
N HIS A 255 -5.48 -29.61 -17.29
CA HIS A 255 -5.27 -28.19 -17.65
C HIS A 255 -6.18 -27.76 -18.79
N VAL A 256 -6.31 -28.56 -19.85
CA VAL A 256 -7.24 -28.30 -20.96
C VAL A 256 -8.68 -28.20 -20.44
N GLY A 257 -9.11 -29.12 -19.58
CA GLY A 257 -10.42 -29.05 -18.93
C GLY A 257 -10.62 -27.78 -18.09
N PHE A 258 -9.59 -27.37 -17.35
CA PHE A 258 -9.58 -26.14 -16.57
C PHE A 258 -9.69 -24.89 -17.46
N ALA A 259 -8.91 -24.83 -18.54
CA ALA A 259 -8.94 -23.71 -19.49
C ALA A 259 -10.32 -23.57 -20.16
N ILE A 260 -10.94 -24.68 -20.63
CA ILE A 260 -12.29 -24.68 -21.19
C ILE A 260 -13.32 -24.23 -20.15
N SER A 261 -13.22 -24.75 -18.92
CA SER A 261 -14.11 -24.34 -17.83
C SER A 261 -14.03 -22.82 -17.56
N ASN A 262 -12.82 -22.27 -17.52
CA ASN A 262 -12.62 -20.85 -17.28
C ASN A 262 -13.06 -19.98 -18.49
N LEU A 263 -12.90 -20.44 -19.71
CA LEU A 263 -13.46 -19.80 -20.90
C LEU A 263 -14.99 -19.65 -20.77
N VAL A 264 -15.68 -20.78 -20.51
CA VAL A 264 -17.14 -20.79 -20.37
C VAL A 264 -17.59 -19.91 -19.20
N ARG A 265 -16.91 -20.01 -18.05
CA ARG A 265 -17.21 -19.19 -16.87
C ARG A 265 -16.96 -17.70 -17.14
N SER A 266 -15.87 -17.33 -17.81
CA SER A 266 -15.57 -15.93 -18.15
C SER A 266 -16.66 -15.33 -19.02
N PHE A 267 -17.07 -16.04 -20.06
CA PHE A 267 -18.14 -15.59 -20.96
C PHE A 267 -19.50 -15.50 -20.24
N TRP A 268 -19.90 -16.58 -19.56
CA TRP A 268 -21.20 -16.65 -18.87
C TRP A 268 -21.32 -15.61 -17.75
N LEU A 269 -20.30 -15.49 -16.90
CA LEU A 269 -20.30 -14.51 -15.82
C LEU A 269 -20.19 -13.07 -16.35
N GLY A 270 -19.49 -12.88 -17.48
CA GLY A 270 -19.45 -11.60 -18.18
C GLY A 270 -20.83 -11.20 -18.73
N LEU A 271 -21.52 -12.11 -19.37
CA LEU A 271 -22.84 -11.87 -19.97
C LEU A 271 -23.94 -11.64 -18.92
N THR A 272 -23.86 -12.34 -17.79
CA THR A 272 -24.87 -12.28 -16.72
C THR A 272 -24.55 -11.26 -15.62
N GLY A 273 -23.45 -10.50 -15.74
CA GLY A 273 -22.97 -9.62 -14.68
C GLY A 273 -22.66 -10.37 -13.38
N ALA A 274 -22.24 -11.63 -13.50
CA ALA A 274 -21.90 -12.55 -12.42
C ALA A 274 -23.07 -12.91 -11.45
N ARG A 275 -24.31 -12.54 -11.76
CA ARG A 275 -25.48 -12.69 -10.87
C ARG A 275 -25.74 -14.13 -10.42
N PHE A 276 -25.30 -15.13 -11.21
CA PHE A 276 -25.48 -16.55 -10.92
C PHE A 276 -24.26 -17.20 -10.25
N ALA A 277 -23.19 -16.45 -10.00
CA ALA A 277 -22.08 -16.97 -9.21
C ALA A 277 -22.50 -17.15 -7.74
N SER A 278 -22.00 -18.19 -7.11
CA SER A 278 -22.20 -18.42 -5.68
C SER A 278 -21.51 -17.31 -4.85
N ALA A 279 -22.09 -17.01 -3.70
CA ALA A 279 -21.51 -16.12 -2.70
C ALA A 279 -21.76 -16.70 -1.32
N PRO A 280 -20.78 -16.59 -0.40
CA PRO A 280 -20.88 -17.17 0.95
C PRO A 280 -21.95 -16.48 1.80
N TYR A 281 -22.27 -15.22 1.46
CA TYR A 281 -23.23 -14.38 2.21
C TYR A 281 -24.29 -13.78 1.27
N ARG A 282 -25.48 -13.55 1.81
CA ARG A 282 -26.63 -12.97 1.08
C ARG A 282 -26.90 -11.50 1.46
N ASP A 283 -25.89 -10.83 1.96
CA ASP A 283 -25.96 -9.42 2.36
C ASP A 283 -25.44 -8.47 1.28
N GLN A 284 -25.11 -7.24 1.69
CA GLN A 284 -24.60 -6.18 0.82
C GLN A 284 -23.26 -6.52 0.16
N THR A 285 -22.54 -7.53 0.66
CA THR A 285 -21.27 -8.00 0.10
C THR A 285 -21.43 -9.04 -1.00
N LYS A 286 -22.62 -9.63 -1.16
CA LYS A 286 -22.92 -10.70 -2.14
C LYS A 286 -22.38 -10.38 -3.54
N GLY A 287 -22.71 -9.20 -4.06
CA GLY A 287 -22.32 -8.79 -5.40
C GLY A 287 -20.80 -8.74 -5.60
N TYR A 288 -20.05 -8.37 -4.57
CA TYR A 288 -18.60 -8.33 -4.64
C TYR A 288 -17.97 -9.72 -4.73
N TYR A 289 -18.45 -10.70 -3.97
CA TYR A 289 -18.00 -12.11 -4.10
C TYR A 289 -18.30 -12.65 -5.49
N GLN A 290 -19.45 -12.32 -6.06
CA GLN A 290 -19.82 -12.72 -7.40
C GLN A 290 -18.91 -12.11 -8.46
N GLN A 291 -18.58 -10.82 -8.35
CA GLN A 291 -17.64 -10.17 -9.25
C GLN A 291 -16.20 -10.67 -9.09
N LEU A 292 -15.76 -10.99 -7.86
CA LEU A 292 -14.45 -11.63 -7.64
C LEU A 292 -14.36 -12.99 -8.34
N SER A 293 -15.45 -13.79 -8.31
CA SER A 293 -15.49 -15.07 -9.03
C SER A 293 -15.37 -14.88 -10.55
N ARG A 294 -15.98 -13.81 -11.12
CA ARG A 294 -15.84 -13.43 -12.53
C ARG A 294 -14.41 -13.02 -12.85
N LEU A 295 -13.84 -12.10 -12.07
CA LEU A 295 -12.47 -11.62 -12.29
C LEU A 295 -11.43 -12.73 -12.14
N SER A 296 -11.65 -13.66 -11.21
CA SER A 296 -10.78 -14.83 -11.04
C SER A 296 -10.83 -15.76 -12.26
N ALA A 297 -12.02 -16.06 -12.81
CA ALA A 297 -12.15 -16.83 -14.03
C ALA A 297 -11.49 -16.12 -15.22
N ASN A 298 -11.67 -14.81 -15.33
CA ASN A 298 -11.02 -13.98 -16.35
C ASN A 298 -9.50 -14.04 -16.25
N LEU A 299 -8.94 -13.92 -15.04
CA LEU A 299 -7.49 -14.01 -14.83
C LEU A 299 -6.96 -15.39 -15.24
N ALA A 300 -7.61 -16.48 -14.81
CA ALA A 300 -7.19 -17.83 -15.15
C ALA A 300 -7.19 -18.04 -16.66
N PHE A 301 -8.30 -17.74 -17.33
CA PHE A 301 -8.43 -17.87 -18.78
C PHE A 301 -7.42 -17.01 -19.56
N LEU A 302 -7.26 -15.74 -19.18
CA LEU A 302 -6.30 -14.83 -19.83
C LEU A 302 -4.85 -15.27 -19.59
N SER A 303 -4.54 -15.88 -18.46
CA SER A 303 -3.23 -16.45 -18.16
C SER A 303 -2.90 -17.62 -19.07
N ASP A 304 -3.84 -18.57 -19.23
CA ASP A 304 -3.68 -19.71 -20.12
C ASP A 304 -3.49 -19.24 -21.57
N MET A 305 -4.29 -18.28 -22.02
CA MET A 305 -4.18 -17.71 -23.35
C MET A 305 -2.86 -16.96 -23.57
N ALA A 306 -2.35 -16.22 -22.57
CA ALA A 306 -1.07 -15.55 -22.66
C ALA A 306 0.09 -16.55 -22.70
N MET A 307 0.06 -17.58 -21.86
CA MET A 307 1.09 -18.63 -21.84
C MET A 307 1.07 -19.46 -23.13
N GLY A 308 -0.09 -19.89 -23.59
CA GLY A 308 -0.25 -20.72 -24.78
C GLY A 308 0.09 -20.00 -26.08
N THR A 309 -0.16 -18.68 -26.17
CA THR A 309 0.09 -17.91 -27.40
C THR A 309 1.47 -17.28 -27.47
N LEU A 310 2.08 -16.93 -26.32
CA LEU A 310 3.37 -16.23 -26.25
C LEU A 310 4.51 -17.15 -25.82
N GLY A 311 4.21 -18.27 -25.15
CA GLY A 311 5.23 -19.22 -24.69
C GLY A 311 6.37 -18.51 -23.93
N GLY A 312 7.61 -18.81 -24.32
CA GLY A 312 8.81 -18.23 -23.72
C GLY A 312 8.95 -16.70 -23.92
N GLU A 313 8.26 -16.13 -24.92
CA GLU A 313 8.27 -14.67 -25.14
C GLU A 313 7.56 -13.90 -24.01
N LEU A 314 6.65 -14.54 -23.27
CA LEU A 314 5.94 -13.92 -22.18
C LEU A 314 6.89 -13.32 -21.13
N LYS A 315 8.05 -13.94 -20.91
CA LYS A 315 9.11 -13.40 -20.02
C LYS A 315 9.65 -12.05 -20.48
N ARG A 316 9.62 -11.76 -21.79
CA ARG A 316 10.07 -10.49 -22.39
C ARG A 316 8.93 -9.50 -22.61
N LYS A 317 7.68 -9.96 -22.55
CA LYS A 317 6.48 -9.12 -22.68
C LYS A 317 6.02 -8.60 -21.32
N GLU A 318 6.92 -7.89 -20.63
CA GLU A 318 6.74 -7.44 -19.26
C GLU A 318 5.44 -6.66 -19.02
N ARG A 319 4.95 -5.89 -20.01
CA ARG A 319 3.68 -5.16 -19.91
C ARG A 319 2.46 -6.10 -19.86
N VAL A 320 2.52 -7.24 -20.54
CA VAL A 320 1.49 -8.28 -20.46
C VAL A 320 1.50 -8.91 -19.08
N SER A 321 2.69 -9.32 -18.60
CA SER A 321 2.89 -9.86 -17.26
C SER A 321 2.45 -8.87 -16.17
N ALA A 322 2.78 -7.58 -16.31
CA ALA A 322 2.40 -6.55 -15.36
C ALA A 322 0.87 -6.40 -15.25
N ARG A 323 0.14 -6.37 -16.36
CA ARG A 323 -1.32 -6.25 -16.35
C ARG A 323 -2.01 -7.47 -15.74
N LEU A 324 -1.53 -8.68 -16.05
CA LEU A 324 -2.01 -9.91 -15.40
C LEU A 324 -1.69 -9.90 -13.90
N GLY A 325 -0.49 -9.44 -13.52
CA GLY A 325 -0.09 -9.23 -12.14
C GLY A 325 -0.97 -8.21 -11.41
N ASP A 326 -1.38 -7.13 -12.08
CA ASP A 326 -2.29 -6.12 -11.51
C ASP A 326 -3.66 -6.74 -11.23
N VAL A 327 -4.21 -7.55 -12.14
CA VAL A 327 -5.49 -8.26 -11.90
C VAL A 327 -5.37 -9.18 -10.69
N LEU A 328 -4.32 -10.01 -10.61
CA LEU A 328 -4.06 -10.89 -9.48
C LEU A 328 -3.97 -10.10 -8.17
N SER A 329 -3.26 -8.99 -8.19
CA SER A 329 -3.06 -8.14 -7.02
C SER A 329 -4.36 -7.51 -6.54
N GLN A 330 -5.18 -6.98 -7.43
CA GLN A 330 -6.46 -6.39 -7.05
C GLN A 330 -7.45 -7.43 -6.52
N LEU A 331 -7.41 -8.67 -7.03
CA LEU A 331 -8.16 -9.79 -6.46
C LEU A 331 -7.74 -10.09 -5.02
N TYR A 332 -6.44 -10.13 -4.74
CA TYR A 332 -5.93 -10.32 -3.39
C TYR A 332 -6.36 -9.19 -2.45
N LEU A 333 -6.18 -7.93 -2.86
CA LEU A 333 -6.54 -6.77 -2.07
C LEU A 333 -8.05 -6.71 -1.76
N ALA A 334 -8.90 -6.99 -2.75
CA ALA A 334 -10.35 -7.02 -2.56
C ALA A 334 -10.77 -8.18 -1.64
N SER A 335 -10.19 -9.36 -1.81
CA SER A 335 -10.42 -10.51 -0.93
C SER A 335 -10.02 -10.22 0.52
N SER A 336 -8.89 -9.54 0.71
CA SER A 336 -8.42 -9.12 2.04
C SER A 336 -9.40 -8.15 2.70
N ALA A 337 -9.94 -7.18 1.96
CA ALA A 337 -10.94 -6.23 2.47
C ALA A 337 -12.24 -6.94 2.89
N LEU A 338 -12.72 -7.90 2.11
CA LEU A 338 -13.88 -8.71 2.47
C LEU A 338 -13.61 -9.58 3.70
N LYS A 339 -12.42 -10.20 3.78
CA LYS A 339 -12.01 -11.00 4.93
C LYS A 339 -11.98 -10.16 6.20
N ARG A 340 -11.36 -8.97 6.15
CA ARG A 340 -11.35 -8.02 7.26
C ARG A 340 -12.76 -7.70 7.75
N TYR A 341 -13.66 -7.36 6.85
CA TYR A 341 -15.05 -7.05 7.20
C TYR A 341 -15.75 -8.20 7.93
N GLN A 342 -15.51 -9.45 7.51
CA GLN A 342 -16.04 -10.63 8.17
C GLN A 342 -15.45 -10.81 9.57
N ASP A 343 -14.12 -10.72 9.68
CA ASP A 343 -13.39 -10.97 10.93
C ASP A 343 -13.69 -9.90 12.00
N GLU A 344 -13.94 -8.65 11.59
CA GLU A 344 -14.32 -7.55 12.48
C GLU A 344 -15.83 -7.53 12.82
N GLY A 345 -16.54 -8.61 12.52
CA GLY A 345 -17.94 -8.80 12.91
C GLY A 345 -18.96 -8.06 12.04
N ARG A 346 -18.61 -7.77 10.76
CA ARG A 346 -19.51 -7.21 9.74
C ARG A 346 -20.15 -5.89 10.17
N GLN A 347 -19.35 -4.98 10.67
CA GLN A 347 -19.80 -3.68 11.19
C GLN A 347 -20.45 -2.83 10.10
N GLN A 348 -21.74 -2.53 10.23
CA GLN A 348 -22.50 -1.76 9.23
C GLN A 348 -21.90 -0.34 9.03
N ALA A 349 -21.35 0.24 10.08
CA ALA A 349 -20.73 1.56 10.03
C ALA A 349 -19.45 1.59 9.16
N ASP A 350 -18.80 0.45 8.93
CA ASP A 350 -17.58 0.33 8.12
C ASP A 350 -17.87 0.12 6.62
N LEU A 351 -19.14 -0.10 6.26
CA LEU A 351 -19.54 -0.36 4.87
C LEU A 351 -19.07 0.71 3.88
N PRO A 352 -19.10 2.01 4.17
CA PRO A 352 -18.59 3.00 3.22
C PRO A 352 -17.11 2.78 2.88
N LEU A 353 -16.28 2.45 3.86
CA LEU A 353 -14.86 2.14 3.66
C LEU A 353 -14.68 0.86 2.82
N LEU A 354 -15.43 -0.19 3.16
CA LEU A 354 -15.41 -1.45 2.41
C LEU A 354 -15.86 -1.26 0.96
N HIS A 355 -16.99 -0.57 0.74
CA HIS A 355 -17.52 -0.32 -0.60
C HIS A 355 -16.53 0.48 -1.45
N TRP A 356 -15.93 1.52 -0.89
CA TRP A 356 -14.91 2.30 -1.57
C TRP A 356 -13.71 1.43 -1.97
N ALA A 357 -13.18 0.66 -1.04
CA ALA A 357 -12.03 -0.21 -1.25
C ALA A 357 -12.29 -1.26 -2.35
N LEU A 358 -13.47 -1.89 -2.33
CA LEU A 358 -13.83 -2.92 -3.30
C LEU A 358 -14.11 -2.35 -4.69
N GLN A 359 -14.80 -1.20 -4.78
CA GLN A 359 -15.08 -0.55 -6.07
C GLN A 359 -13.78 -0.07 -6.71
N ASP A 360 -12.85 0.55 -5.96
CA ASP A 360 -11.54 0.95 -6.46
C ASP A 360 -10.73 -0.25 -6.97
N ALA A 361 -10.67 -1.34 -6.20
CA ALA A 361 -9.91 -2.52 -6.58
C ALA A 361 -10.49 -3.22 -7.82
N MET A 362 -11.81 -3.40 -7.87
CA MET A 362 -12.46 -4.07 -9.01
C MET A 362 -12.41 -3.23 -10.28
N PHE A 363 -12.56 -1.91 -10.17
CA PHE A 363 -12.37 -1.00 -11.29
C PHE A 363 -10.96 -1.12 -11.86
N LYS A 364 -9.92 -1.08 -11.02
CA LYS A 364 -8.52 -1.24 -11.43
C LYS A 364 -8.23 -2.61 -12.04
N ALA A 365 -8.82 -3.68 -11.51
CA ALA A 365 -8.70 -5.01 -12.09
C ALA A 365 -9.29 -5.06 -13.51
N GLN A 366 -10.49 -4.52 -13.72
CA GLN A 366 -11.12 -4.48 -15.04
C GLN A 366 -10.38 -3.52 -15.99
N GLU A 367 -9.82 -2.42 -15.50
CA GLU A 367 -8.97 -1.51 -16.29
C GLU A 367 -7.72 -2.24 -16.79
N ALA A 368 -7.04 -3.01 -15.93
CA ALA A 368 -5.88 -3.82 -16.31
C ALA A 368 -6.24 -4.90 -17.36
N ILE A 369 -7.40 -5.53 -17.24
CA ILE A 369 -7.92 -6.48 -18.25
C ILE A 369 -8.16 -5.76 -19.59
N ASP A 370 -8.83 -4.62 -19.60
CA ASP A 370 -9.11 -3.85 -20.83
C ASP A 370 -7.81 -3.40 -21.51
N GLU A 371 -6.84 -2.92 -20.74
CA GLU A 371 -5.51 -2.57 -21.26
C GLU A 371 -4.74 -3.77 -21.81
N LEU A 372 -4.84 -4.93 -21.18
CA LEU A 372 -4.25 -6.17 -21.65
C LEU A 372 -4.82 -6.54 -23.02
N LEU A 373 -6.15 -6.55 -23.14
CA LEU A 373 -6.87 -6.94 -24.36
C LEU A 373 -6.59 -5.99 -25.53
N ARG A 374 -6.57 -4.68 -25.28
CA ARG A 374 -6.25 -3.67 -26.31
C ARG A 374 -4.81 -3.75 -26.82
N ASN A 375 -3.89 -4.19 -25.97
CA ASN A 375 -2.46 -4.24 -26.27
C ASN A 375 -1.94 -5.69 -26.38
N PHE A 376 -2.83 -6.66 -26.60
CA PHE A 376 -2.39 -8.03 -26.79
C PHE A 376 -1.53 -8.14 -28.06
N PRO A 377 -0.38 -8.85 -28.04
CA PRO A 377 0.56 -8.86 -29.16
C PRO A 377 -0.06 -9.23 -30.50
N ASN A 378 -1.00 -10.20 -30.50
CA ASN A 378 -1.82 -10.50 -31.68
C ASN A 378 -3.19 -9.82 -31.53
N ARG A 379 -3.46 -8.83 -32.40
CA ARG A 379 -4.69 -8.04 -32.39
C ARG A 379 -5.97 -8.89 -32.51
N TRP A 380 -5.95 -9.92 -33.33
CA TRP A 380 -7.13 -10.75 -33.54
C TRP A 380 -7.46 -11.61 -32.33
N ILE A 381 -6.42 -12.15 -31.68
CA ILE A 381 -6.59 -12.85 -30.42
C ILE A 381 -7.12 -11.88 -29.37
N GLY A 382 -6.54 -10.68 -29.25
CA GLY A 382 -7.02 -9.65 -28.33
C GLY A 382 -8.51 -9.31 -28.51
N LEU A 383 -8.98 -9.20 -29.75
CA LEU A 383 -10.39 -8.97 -30.05
C LEU A 383 -11.29 -10.16 -29.67
N ALA A 384 -10.87 -11.39 -29.98
CA ALA A 384 -11.60 -12.59 -29.61
C ALA A 384 -11.71 -12.74 -28.08
N LEU A 385 -10.60 -12.54 -27.37
CA LEU A 385 -10.57 -12.55 -25.91
C LEU A 385 -11.48 -11.47 -25.31
N ARG A 386 -11.55 -10.30 -25.94
CA ARG A 386 -12.43 -9.20 -25.49
C ARG A 386 -13.90 -9.61 -25.51
N VAL A 387 -14.36 -10.27 -26.57
CA VAL A 387 -15.74 -10.75 -26.69
C VAL A 387 -16.06 -11.78 -25.59
N ILE A 388 -15.10 -12.61 -25.22
CA ILE A 388 -15.28 -13.64 -24.16
C ILE A 388 -15.28 -13.01 -22.77
N VAL A 389 -14.31 -12.17 -22.47
CA VAL A 389 -14.06 -11.66 -21.10
C VAL A 389 -14.91 -10.43 -20.76
N LEU A 390 -15.17 -9.58 -21.76
CA LEU A 390 -15.94 -8.35 -21.62
C LEU A 390 -17.08 -8.29 -22.67
N PRO A 391 -18.01 -9.26 -22.72
CA PRO A 391 -19.04 -9.35 -23.76
C PRO A 391 -19.96 -8.13 -23.80
N LEU A 392 -20.23 -7.50 -22.65
CA LEU A 392 -21.02 -6.28 -22.50
C LEU A 392 -20.18 -5.02 -22.27
N GLY A 393 -18.86 -5.11 -22.49
CA GLY A 393 -17.93 -4.03 -22.21
C GLY A 393 -17.55 -3.90 -20.74
N ARG A 394 -17.08 -2.70 -20.34
CA ARG A 394 -16.69 -2.39 -18.95
C ARG A 394 -17.92 -1.99 -18.14
N ASP A 395 -18.14 -2.61 -17.02
CA ASP A 395 -19.30 -2.41 -16.14
C ASP A 395 -18.90 -2.04 -14.68
N MET A 396 -17.64 -2.22 -14.31
CA MET A 396 -17.13 -1.82 -12.99
C MET A 396 -16.84 -0.33 -12.97
N LYS A 397 -17.30 0.34 -11.93
CA LYS A 397 -17.22 1.81 -11.77
C LYS A 397 -16.30 2.17 -10.61
N ARG A 398 -15.71 3.35 -10.69
CA ARG A 398 -15.03 3.97 -9.54
C ARG A 398 -16.04 4.29 -8.44
N PRO A 399 -15.58 4.48 -7.20
CA PRO A 399 -16.42 5.05 -6.14
C PRO A 399 -17.14 6.31 -6.63
N SER A 400 -18.37 6.49 -6.16
CA SER A 400 -19.18 7.66 -6.53
C SER A 400 -18.94 8.81 -5.55
N ASP A 401 -19.22 10.05 -5.98
CA ASP A 401 -19.12 11.25 -5.14
C ASP A 401 -19.88 11.10 -3.81
N LYS A 402 -21.07 10.46 -3.86
CA LYS A 402 -21.84 10.16 -2.64
C LYS A 402 -21.09 9.24 -1.68
N LEU A 403 -20.37 8.25 -2.20
CA LEU A 403 -19.57 7.34 -1.39
C LEU A 403 -18.33 8.04 -0.86
N ASP A 404 -17.70 8.89 -1.67
CA ASP A 404 -16.57 9.72 -1.25
C ASP A 404 -16.96 10.64 -0.09
N SER A 405 -18.12 11.32 -0.19
CA SER A 405 -18.66 12.13 0.92
C SER A 405 -18.92 11.31 2.19
N GLN A 406 -19.38 10.06 2.07
CA GLN A 406 -19.62 9.19 3.22
C GLN A 406 -18.30 8.82 3.91
N VAL A 407 -17.27 8.41 3.15
CA VAL A 407 -15.95 8.06 3.66
C VAL A 407 -15.27 9.29 4.29
N ALA A 408 -15.32 10.45 3.62
CA ALA A 408 -14.75 11.68 4.14
C ALA A 408 -15.33 12.07 5.50
N ARG A 409 -16.64 11.93 5.68
CA ARG A 409 -17.31 12.21 6.98
C ARG A 409 -16.86 11.26 8.09
N LEU A 410 -16.62 9.98 7.79
CA LEU A 410 -16.10 9.02 8.77
C LEU A 410 -14.73 9.44 9.31
N LEU A 411 -13.86 10.01 8.48
CA LEU A 411 -12.55 10.48 8.91
C LEU A 411 -12.62 11.76 9.76
N GLN A 412 -13.66 12.57 9.59
CA GLN A 412 -13.85 13.86 10.24
C GLN A 412 -14.61 13.78 11.59
N THR A 413 -15.09 12.59 11.95
CA THR A 413 -15.96 12.41 13.11
C THR A 413 -15.45 11.29 14.01
N PRO A 414 -15.20 11.52 15.31
CA PRO A 414 -14.88 10.46 16.25
C PRO A 414 -15.95 9.36 16.23
N SER A 415 -15.54 8.13 16.10
CA SER A 415 -16.45 6.98 16.02
C SER A 415 -15.69 5.66 16.16
N ALA A 416 -16.40 4.59 16.54
CA ALA A 416 -15.83 3.26 16.61
C ALA A 416 -15.24 2.78 15.25
N THR A 417 -15.76 3.23 14.13
CA THR A 417 -15.18 2.98 12.79
C THR A 417 -13.83 3.64 12.64
N ARG A 418 -13.72 4.92 13.06
CA ARG A 418 -12.47 5.67 13.04
C ARG A 418 -11.44 5.06 13.98
N ASP A 419 -11.86 4.58 15.16
CA ASP A 419 -11.00 3.91 16.13
C ASP A 419 -10.46 2.58 15.58
N ARG A 420 -11.29 1.76 14.92
CA ARG A 420 -10.82 0.54 14.22
C ARG A 420 -9.83 0.86 13.10
N LEU A 421 -10.05 1.93 12.37
CA LEU A 421 -9.11 2.38 11.33
C LEU A 421 -7.77 2.82 11.95
N ALA A 422 -7.82 3.41 13.16
CA ALA A 422 -6.69 3.88 13.95
C ALA A 422 -5.90 2.77 14.67
N GLU A 423 -6.38 1.53 14.67
CA GLU A 423 -5.76 0.43 15.41
C GLU A 423 -4.25 0.37 15.21
N GLY A 424 -3.51 0.40 16.32
CA GLY A 424 -2.04 0.36 16.33
C GLY A 424 -1.36 1.72 16.13
N GLN A 425 -2.10 2.84 16.08
CA GLN A 425 -1.51 4.18 15.96
C GLN A 425 -1.23 4.79 17.35
N TYR A 426 -0.12 5.52 17.46
CA TYR A 426 0.25 6.24 18.67
C TYR A 426 -0.38 7.63 18.67
N LEU A 427 -1.46 7.79 19.46
CA LEU A 427 -2.29 9.01 19.51
C LEU A 427 -2.34 9.61 20.92
N THR A 428 -1.31 9.39 21.73
CA THR A 428 -1.24 9.99 23.09
C THR A 428 -1.25 11.52 23.01
N ARG A 429 -2.06 12.14 23.87
CA ARG A 429 -2.25 13.60 23.91
C ARG A 429 -1.19 14.24 24.79
N GLU A 430 0.06 14.19 24.36
CA GLU A 430 1.20 14.73 25.08
C GLU A 430 1.93 15.80 24.23
N GLU A 431 2.64 16.67 24.94
CA GLU A 431 3.47 17.68 24.27
C GLU A 431 4.55 17.00 23.42
N GLY A 432 4.71 17.46 22.17
CA GLY A 432 5.64 16.85 21.21
C GLY A 432 5.02 15.76 20.33
N ASN A 433 3.79 15.30 20.59
CA ASN A 433 3.05 14.42 19.68
C ASN A 433 2.02 15.21 18.84
N PRO A 434 2.36 15.66 17.62
CA PRO A 434 1.46 16.48 16.80
C PRO A 434 0.16 15.76 16.43
N PHE A 435 0.17 14.44 16.33
CA PHE A 435 -1.02 13.65 16.01
C PHE A 435 -1.99 13.60 17.20
N GLY A 436 -1.47 13.38 18.41
CA GLY A 436 -2.30 13.40 19.63
C GLY A 436 -2.88 14.79 19.90
N LEU A 437 -2.12 15.85 19.67
CA LEU A 437 -2.60 17.23 19.80
C LEU A 437 -3.66 17.56 18.74
N LEU A 438 -3.56 17.01 17.54
CA LEU A 438 -4.57 17.19 16.49
C LEU A 438 -5.90 16.49 16.84
N GLU A 439 -5.83 15.27 17.42
CA GLU A 439 -7.01 14.58 17.96
C GLU A 439 -7.65 15.35 19.12
N GLN A 440 -6.84 15.93 20.00
CA GLN A 440 -7.33 16.81 21.07
C GLN A 440 -8.07 18.03 20.50
N ALA A 441 -7.48 18.69 19.50
CA ALA A 441 -8.10 19.84 18.87
C ALA A 441 -9.40 19.49 18.14
N LEU A 442 -9.50 18.29 17.56
CA LEU A 442 -10.74 17.79 16.96
C LEU A 442 -11.85 17.68 18.02
N ASP A 443 -11.56 17.05 19.16
CA ASP A 443 -12.54 16.90 20.25
C ASP A 443 -12.96 18.25 20.84
N ASP A 444 -11.99 19.14 21.08
CA ASP A 444 -12.26 20.49 21.62
C ASP A 444 -13.18 21.29 20.69
N VAL A 445 -12.88 21.29 19.40
CA VAL A 445 -13.69 22.00 18.39
C VAL A 445 -15.10 21.42 18.26
N LEU A 446 -15.23 20.09 18.26
CA LEU A 446 -16.54 19.44 18.17
C LEU A 446 -17.38 19.68 19.42
N THR A 447 -16.75 19.70 20.61
CA THR A 447 -17.43 20.00 21.88
C THR A 447 -17.90 21.45 21.92
N ALA A 448 -17.15 22.39 21.35
CA ALA A 448 -17.49 23.80 21.31
C ALA A 448 -18.50 24.15 20.18
N GLU A 449 -18.69 23.31 19.16
CA GLU A 449 -19.52 23.60 18.00
C GLU A 449 -20.99 23.92 18.32
N PRO A 450 -21.69 23.23 19.25
CA PRO A 450 -23.06 23.60 19.62
C PRO A 450 -23.17 25.01 20.21
N LEU A 451 -22.16 25.44 21.00
CA LEU A 451 -22.11 26.78 21.56
C LEU A 451 -21.87 27.83 20.48
N PHE A 452 -20.97 27.53 19.57
CA PHE A 452 -20.70 28.32 18.38
C PHE A 452 -21.98 28.56 17.56
N ASP A 453 -22.74 27.50 17.27
CA ASP A 453 -24.00 27.60 16.53
C ASP A 453 -25.08 28.39 17.28
N LYS A 454 -25.16 28.24 18.63
CA LYS A 454 -26.06 28.99 19.50
C LYS A 454 -25.80 30.49 19.41
N VAL A 455 -24.55 30.94 19.49
CA VAL A 455 -24.16 32.35 19.41
C VAL A 455 -24.41 32.90 18.00
N CYS A 456 -24.01 32.18 16.96
CA CYS A 456 -24.23 32.60 15.58
C CYS A 456 -25.72 32.79 15.24
N LYS A 457 -26.58 31.91 15.76
CA LYS A 457 -28.04 32.01 15.60
C LYS A 457 -28.60 33.24 16.32
N ALA A 458 -28.12 33.52 17.54
CA ALA A 458 -28.56 34.67 18.32
C ALA A 458 -28.16 36.00 17.68
N GLU A 459 -27.00 36.06 17.02
CA GLU A 459 -26.57 37.23 16.23
C GLU A 459 -27.29 37.40 14.89
N GLY A 460 -28.14 36.47 14.47
CA GLY A 460 -28.82 36.48 13.18
C GLY A 460 -27.87 36.32 11.98
N ARG A 461 -26.67 35.80 12.20
CA ARG A 461 -25.67 35.61 11.14
C ARG A 461 -25.93 34.34 10.32
N LYS A 462 -26.03 34.48 9.01
CA LYS A 462 -26.14 33.34 8.08
C LYS A 462 -24.83 32.55 7.93
N ARG A 463 -23.69 33.14 8.27
CA ARG A 463 -22.37 32.50 8.20
C ARG A 463 -21.58 32.78 9.46
N PRO A 464 -20.98 31.75 10.07
CA PRO A 464 -20.29 31.88 11.34
C PRO A 464 -18.97 32.66 11.20
N PHE A 465 -18.45 33.09 12.36
CA PHE A 465 -17.10 33.62 12.48
C PHE A 465 -16.04 32.59 12.03
N THR A 466 -14.85 33.08 11.70
CA THR A 466 -13.68 32.21 11.48
C THR A 466 -12.93 31.89 12.76
N GLN A 467 -13.10 32.68 13.81
CA GLN A 467 -12.39 32.63 15.08
C GLN A 467 -13.36 32.39 16.23
N LEU A 468 -13.11 31.38 17.04
CA LEU A 468 -13.99 31.00 18.15
C LEU A 468 -13.91 31.93 19.35
N ASP A 469 -12.78 32.60 19.57
CA ASP A 469 -12.60 33.63 20.58
C ASP A 469 -13.55 34.81 20.40
N LYS A 470 -13.68 35.32 19.18
CA LYS A 470 -14.64 36.39 18.83
C LYS A 470 -16.09 35.95 19.03
N VAL A 471 -16.38 34.68 18.84
CA VAL A 471 -17.69 34.11 19.13
C VAL A 471 -17.95 34.08 20.64
N ALA A 472 -16.94 33.75 21.44
CA ALA A 472 -17.04 33.78 22.90
C ALA A 472 -17.40 35.18 23.42
N ASP A 473 -16.69 36.23 22.94
CA ASP A 473 -16.93 37.62 23.34
C ASP A 473 -18.33 38.10 22.91
N ALA A 474 -18.74 37.80 21.68
CA ALA A 474 -20.07 38.12 21.18
C ALA A 474 -21.18 37.41 21.99
N GLY A 475 -20.99 36.14 22.33
CA GLY A 475 -21.95 35.34 23.09
C GLY A 475 -22.14 35.84 24.53
N LEU A 476 -21.04 36.28 25.17
CA LEU A 476 -21.10 36.93 26.49
C LEU A 476 -21.84 38.27 26.42
N ALA A 477 -21.51 39.12 25.42
CA ALA A 477 -22.15 40.42 25.23
C ALA A 477 -23.66 40.27 24.98
N LEU A 478 -24.11 39.23 24.30
CA LEU A 478 -25.50 38.93 24.04
C LEU A 478 -26.20 38.21 25.22
N GLY A 479 -25.45 37.78 26.25
CA GLY A 479 -25.99 37.03 27.38
C GLY A 479 -26.50 35.63 27.00
N VAL A 480 -26.10 35.08 25.84
CA VAL A 480 -26.55 33.74 25.38
C VAL A 480 -25.66 32.60 25.83
N ILE A 481 -24.45 32.90 26.29
CA ILE A 481 -23.52 31.95 26.91
C ILE A 481 -22.99 32.52 28.22
N ASN A 482 -22.61 31.65 29.14
CA ASN A 482 -21.94 32.03 30.38
C ASN A 482 -20.41 32.01 30.25
N GLN A 483 -19.69 32.42 31.31
CA GLN A 483 -18.24 32.48 31.31
C GLN A 483 -17.58 31.13 31.06
N THR A 484 -18.09 30.05 31.64
CA THR A 484 -17.57 28.68 31.45
C THR A 484 -17.71 28.23 29.98
N GLU A 485 -18.84 28.53 29.35
CA GLU A 485 -19.09 28.24 27.95
C GLU A 485 -18.18 29.08 27.02
N ALA A 486 -17.93 30.34 27.38
CA ALA A 486 -16.99 31.20 26.69
C ALA A 486 -15.55 30.68 26.79
N ASP A 487 -15.13 30.22 27.95
CA ASP A 487 -13.79 29.66 28.17
C ASP A 487 -13.60 28.33 27.41
N LEU A 488 -14.66 27.55 27.22
CA LEU A 488 -14.64 26.37 26.36
C LEU A 488 -14.39 26.75 24.89
N LEU A 489 -15.07 27.78 24.39
CA LEU A 489 -14.84 28.31 23.03
C LEU A 489 -13.41 28.83 22.84
N ARG A 490 -12.85 29.54 23.84
CA ARG A 490 -11.46 30.04 23.78
C ARG A 490 -10.44 28.92 23.80
N ARG A 491 -10.61 27.90 24.65
CA ARG A 491 -9.73 26.72 24.66
C ARG A 491 -9.78 25.97 23.33
N ALA A 492 -10.96 25.80 22.76
CA ALA A 492 -11.08 25.16 21.45
C ALA A 492 -10.37 25.96 20.33
N GLU A 493 -10.38 27.29 20.39
CA GLU A 493 -9.64 28.13 19.46
C GLU A 493 -8.12 28.02 19.65
N GLU A 494 -7.65 28.01 20.88
CA GLU A 494 -6.24 27.83 21.21
C GLU A 494 -5.72 26.47 20.70
N SER A 495 -6.42 25.38 21.03
CA SER A 495 -6.12 24.04 20.54
C SER A 495 -6.07 24.00 19.02
N ARG A 496 -7.06 24.59 18.35
CA ARG A 496 -7.16 24.66 16.91
C ARG A 496 -5.97 25.40 16.29
N LEU A 497 -5.66 26.60 16.79
CA LEU A 497 -4.57 27.43 16.29
C LEU A 497 -3.22 26.74 16.47
N ARG A 498 -2.98 26.12 17.63
CA ARG A 498 -1.76 25.37 17.88
C ARG A 498 -1.49 24.31 16.83
N THR A 499 -2.52 23.63 16.33
CA THR A 499 -2.39 22.54 15.35
C THR A 499 -2.36 22.98 13.90
N ILE A 500 -3.03 24.10 13.55
CA ILE A 500 -3.07 24.57 12.15
C ILE A 500 -1.98 25.58 11.78
N ASN A 501 -1.32 26.20 12.78
CA ASN A 501 -0.24 27.13 12.52
C ASN A 501 0.96 26.45 11.87
N VAL A 502 1.70 27.19 11.08
CA VAL A 502 2.96 26.79 10.47
C VAL A 502 4.12 27.31 11.32
N ASP A 503 5.26 26.63 11.21
CA ASP A 503 6.49 27.10 11.85
C ASP A 503 7.07 28.28 11.08
N ASP A 504 7.69 29.21 11.80
CA ASP A 504 8.49 30.33 11.30
C ASP A 504 9.83 30.39 12.06
N PHE A 505 10.81 30.96 11.44
CA PHE A 505 12.19 30.97 11.94
C PHE A 505 12.81 32.34 11.74
N ASP A 506 13.74 32.71 12.61
CA ASP A 506 14.59 33.85 12.39
C ASP A 506 15.41 33.65 11.10
N PRO A 507 15.58 34.66 10.25
CA PRO A 507 16.41 34.56 9.05
C PRO A 507 17.80 33.99 9.29
N ILE A 508 18.40 34.26 10.47
CA ILE A 508 19.72 33.74 10.83
C ILE A 508 19.74 32.21 10.99
N ASP A 509 18.65 31.62 11.50
CA ASP A 509 18.54 30.16 11.66
C ASP A 509 18.51 29.44 10.31
N LEU A 510 17.89 30.04 9.31
CA LEU A 510 17.84 29.51 7.95
C LEU A 510 19.21 29.61 7.27
N VAL A 511 19.98 30.67 7.51
CA VAL A 511 21.34 30.83 6.99
C VAL A 511 22.29 29.82 7.62
N ALA A 512 22.23 29.59 8.93
CA ALA A 512 23.03 28.58 9.63
C ALA A 512 22.78 27.18 9.09
N ASN A 513 21.54 26.82 8.83
CA ASN A 513 21.17 25.54 8.19
C ASN A 513 21.75 25.42 6.78
N LYS A 514 21.73 26.51 5.98
CA LYS A 514 22.32 26.55 4.64
C LYS A 514 23.84 26.36 4.71
N ALA A 515 24.52 27.02 5.64
CA ALA A 515 25.95 26.90 5.86
C ALA A 515 26.37 25.46 6.24
N LEU A 516 25.56 24.75 7.03
CA LEU A 516 25.77 23.32 7.34
C LEU A 516 25.68 22.43 6.10
N PHE A 517 24.73 22.70 5.20
CA PHE A 517 24.61 22.00 3.92
C PHE A 517 25.78 22.34 2.97
N GLU A 518 26.18 23.58 2.89
CA GLU A 518 27.32 24.06 2.07
C GLU A 518 28.65 23.51 2.59
N ALA A 519 28.89 23.56 3.90
CA ALA A 519 30.07 22.99 4.52
C ALA A 519 30.22 21.47 4.25
N SER A 520 29.12 20.73 4.26
CA SER A 520 29.11 19.31 3.88
C SER A 520 29.44 19.06 2.42
N ALA A 521 29.19 20.00 1.53
CA ALA A 521 29.54 19.94 0.11
C ALA A 521 31.03 20.25 -0.13
N TYR A 522 31.61 21.20 0.62
CA TYR A 522 33.02 21.58 0.51
C TYR A 522 33.99 20.46 0.99
N HIS A 523 33.64 19.71 2.00
CA HIS A 523 34.42 18.57 2.45
C HIS A 523 34.47 17.38 1.48
N ARG A 524 33.70 17.42 0.39
CA ARG A 524 33.70 16.39 -0.66
C ARG A 524 34.69 16.65 -1.79
N ALA A 525 35.21 17.86 -1.88
CA ALA A 525 36.13 18.28 -2.94
C ALA A 525 37.62 18.28 -2.52
N ALA A 526 37.93 17.99 -1.25
CA ALA A 526 39.23 17.78 -0.71
C ALA A 526 39.46 16.29 -0.35
#